data_f2cd659c15f6970b4b497935c13d2fb4
#
_entry.id   f2cd659c15f6970b4b497935c13d2fb4
#
_cell.length_a   1.000
_cell.length_b   1.000
_cell.length_c   1.000
_cell.angle_alpha   90.00
_cell.angle_beta   90.00
_cell.angle_gamma   90.00
#
_symmetry.space_group_name_H-M   'P 1'
#
loop_
_entity.id
_entity.type
_entity.pdbx_description
1 polymer ?
#
loop_
_entity_poly.entity_id
_entity_poly.type
_entity_poly.pdbx_seq_one_letter_code
_entity_poly.pdbx_strand_id
1 'polypeptide(L)'
;VGSLDNLTQLQSLHAQVTKDKKQMTALRSQALQDIAMSVGAQAGLAWRSEQINQVLTKNASQLDRIFNFNLILLDHNVIPPVLVQGNNSLKLADSQTLRIDDRTYQIISQARFTTAPPQWRNYVWMDYQHPELPLPAFLPKTLEERIVWRKYATLGWQDGIDQADAIFNENLARLTRDYTGMALYRNLLLKGMVSKPFVAHTDLGVTGDSSDLHINDQILRITSLPKLQVNPSRWKSIVTHDDSPSTSR
;
A
#
# COMPACT_ATOMS: atom_id res chain seq x y z
N VAL A 1 -7.02 -24.35 -6.40
CA VAL A 1 -6.89 -24.70 -4.96
C VAL A 1 -7.31 -23.49 -4.14
N GLY A 2 -8.62 -23.25 -4.01
CA GLY A 2 -9.13 -21.99 -3.48
C GLY A 2 -9.67 -22.03 -2.05
N SER A 3 -9.62 -23.17 -1.36
CA SER A 3 -10.09 -23.26 0.02
C SER A 3 -9.21 -24.18 0.85
N LEU A 4 -9.23 -23.99 2.17
CA LEU A 4 -8.52 -24.83 3.14
C LEU A 4 -8.93 -26.31 3.01
N ASP A 5 -10.22 -26.57 2.77
CA ASP A 5 -10.74 -27.94 2.59
C ASP A 5 -10.10 -28.63 1.39
N ASN A 6 -9.92 -27.93 0.28
CA ASN A 6 -9.24 -28.47 -0.90
C ASN A 6 -7.78 -28.81 -0.59
N LEU A 7 -7.06 -27.98 0.17
CA LEU A 7 -5.69 -28.26 0.59
C LEU A 7 -5.60 -29.47 1.52
N THR A 8 -6.57 -29.64 2.41
CA THR A 8 -6.58 -30.77 3.34
C THR A 8 -7.05 -32.06 2.66
N GLN A 9 -7.82 -31.97 1.55
CA GLN A 9 -8.36 -33.10 0.78
C GLN A 9 -7.50 -33.54 -0.41
N LEU A 10 -6.40 -32.84 -0.75
CA LEU A 10 -5.47 -33.25 -1.81
C LEU A 10 -4.93 -34.70 -1.66
N GLN A 11 -5.32 -35.33 -0.58
CA GLN A 11 -4.99 -36.69 -0.19
C GLN A 11 -5.78 -37.77 -0.96
N SER A 12 -6.94 -37.45 -1.51
CA SER A 12 -7.87 -38.48 -2.04
C SER A 12 -7.58 -38.88 -3.48
N LEU A 13 -6.80 -38.13 -4.22
CA LEU A 13 -6.58 -38.36 -5.65
C LEU A 13 -5.48 -39.41 -5.98
N HIS A 14 -4.66 -39.83 -5.01
CA HIS A 14 -3.56 -40.80 -5.26
C HIS A 14 -3.38 -41.88 -4.20
N ALA A 15 -4.42 -42.28 -3.49
CA ALA A 15 -4.33 -43.33 -2.46
C ALA A 15 -4.78 -44.68 -2.96
N GLN A 16 -4.01 -45.35 -3.79
CA GLN A 16 -3.91 -46.80 -3.70
C GLN A 16 -2.96 -47.12 -2.53
N VAL A 17 -3.57 -47.50 -1.41
CA VAL A 17 -2.89 -47.82 -0.16
C VAL A 17 -2.14 -49.14 -0.35
N THR A 18 -0.85 -49.08 -0.59
CA THR A 18 0.05 -50.19 -0.23
C THR A 18 0.26 -50.15 1.28
N LYS A 19 -0.14 -51.22 1.95
CA LYS A 19 0.03 -51.46 3.41
C LYS A 19 1.51 -51.65 3.75
N ASP A 20 2.36 -50.68 3.54
CA ASP A 20 3.70 -50.68 4.06
C ASP A 20 3.77 -49.75 5.28
N LYS A 21 3.85 -50.35 6.46
CA LYS A 21 4.27 -49.69 7.70
C LYS A 21 5.75 -49.23 7.56
N LYS A 22 5.99 -48.27 6.69
CA LYS A 22 7.29 -47.63 6.63
C LYS A 22 7.25 -46.47 7.63
N GLN A 23 7.95 -46.64 8.72
CA GLN A 23 8.17 -45.59 9.70
C GLN A 23 8.64 -44.32 9.01
N MET A 24 7.96 -43.21 9.21
CA MET A 24 8.30 -41.92 8.63
C MET A 24 9.68 -41.49 9.15
N THR A 25 10.64 -41.27 8.25
CA THR A 25 11.95 -40.75 8.66
C THR A 25 11.81 -39.31 9.15
N ALA A 26 12.60 -38.91 10.15
CA ALA A 26 12.56 -37.56 10.71
C ALA A 26 12.73 -36.48 9.62
N LEU A 27 13.64 -36.71 8.66
CA LEU A 27 13.88 -35.79 7.55
C LEU A 27 12.63 -35.63 6.65
N ARG A 28 11.94 -36.76 6.32
CA ARG A 28 10.72 -36.70 5.51
C ARG A 28 9.59 -36.00 6.26
N SER A 29 9.47 -36.23 7.58
CA SER A 29 8.49 -35.52 8.41
C SER A 29 8.70 -34.02 8.38
N GLN A 30 9.92 -33.57 8.55
CA GLN A 30 10.25 -32.15 8.51
C GLN A 30 9.97 -31.54 7.13
N ALA A 31 10.38 -32.18 6.06
CA ALA A 31 10.11 -31.72 4.69
C ALA A 31 8.59 -31.60 4.42
N LEU A 32 7.78 -32.57 4.89
CA LEU A 32 6.32 -32.50 4.77
C LEU A 32 5.72 -31.34 5.57
N GLN A 33 6.24 -31.07 6.77
CA GLN A 33 5.81 -29.94 7.61
C GLN A 33 6.07 -28.62 6.88
N ASP A 34 7.31 -28.42 6.40
CA ASP A 34 7.72 -27.16 5.76
C ASP A 34 6.92 -26.91 4.46
N ILE A 35 6.74 -27.94 3.65
CA ILE A 35 5.96 -27.81 2.40
C ILE A 35 4.49 -27.58 2.69
N ALA A 36 3.89 -28.32 3.64
CA ALA A 36 2.50 -28.14 4.01
C ALA A 36 2.23 -26.72 4.55
N MET A 37 3.14 -26.23 5.39
CA MET A 37 3.06 -24.87 5.94
C MET A 37 3.20 -23.81 4.85
N SER A 38 4.17 -23.95 3.94
CA SER A 38 4.36 -23.03 2.83
C SER A 38 3.16 -22.98 1.88
N VAL A 39 2.63 -24.14 1.47
CA VAL A 39 1.43 -24.23 0.61
C VAL A 39 0.21 -23.67 1.32
N GLY A 40 0.04 -23.97 2.62
CA GLY A 40 -1.01 -23.41 3.45
C GLY A 40 -0.95 -21.90 3.51
N ALA A 41 0.24 -21.34 3.79
CA ALA A 41 0.44 -19.89 3.89
C ALA A 41 0.16 -19.16 2.56
N GLN A 42 0.67 -19.67 1.46
CA GLN A 42 0.40 -19.09 0.14
C GLN A 42 -1.09 -19.13 -0.21
N ALA A 43 -1.77 -20.24 0.08
CA ALA A 43 -3.19 -20.38 -0.20
C ALA A 43 -4.05 -19.50 0.71
N GLY A 44 -3.72 -19.40 2.00
CA GLY A 44 -4.38 -18.52 2.96
C GLY A 44 -4.24 -17.04 2.57
N LEU A 45 -3.02 -16.64 2.19
CA LEU A 45 -2.72 -15.29 1.71
C LEU A 45 -3.53 -14.95 0.46
N ALA A 46 -3.52 -15.81 -0.56
CA ALA A 46 -4.26 -15.59 -1.81
C ALA A 46 -5.78 -15.52 -1.57
N TRP A 47 -6.32 -16.48 -0.83
CA TRP A 47 -7.74 -16.51 -0.48
C TRP A 47 -8.19 -15.25 0.26
N ARG A 48 -7.43 -14.84 1.29
CA ARG A 48 -7.78 -13.64 2.08
C ARG A 48 -7.69 -12.37 1.23
N SER A 49 -6.69 -12.29 0.37
CA SER A 49 -6.52 -11.15 -0.56
C SER A 49 -7.71 -11.03 -1.51
N GLU A 50 -8.23 -12.13 -2.01
CA GLU A 50 -9.46 -12.14 -2.84
C GLU A 50 -10.67 -11.65 -2.05
N GLN A 51 -10.85 -12.08 -0.78
CA GLN A 51 -11.95 -11.60 0.07
C GLN A 51 -11.85 -10.08 0.30
N ILE A 52 -10.65 -9.56 0.58
CA ILE A 52 -10.41 -8.12 0.74
C ILE A 52 -10.74 -7.39 -0.57
N ASN A 53 -10.25 -7.86 -1.73
CA ASN A 53 -10.52 -7.25 -3.03
C ASN A 53 -12.01 -7.24 -3.38
N GLN A 54 -12.77 -8.27 -2.99
CA GLN A 54 -14.23 -8.29 -3.16
C GLN A 54 -14.92 -7.19 -2.33
N VAL A 55 -14.49 -6.98 -1.08
CA VAL A 55 -15.00 -5.88 -0.23
C VAL A 55 -14.65 -4.52 -0.80
N LEU A 56 -13.40 -4.34 -1.26
CA LEU A 56 -12.95 -3.11 -1.93
C LEU A 56 -13.77 -2.82 -3.18
N THR A 57 -14.07 -3.84 -4.00
CA THR A 57 -14.88 -3.71 -5.22
C THR A 57 -16.30 -3.28 -4.89
N LYS A 58 -16.93 -3.85 -3.86
CA LYS A 58 -18.28 -3.45 -3.42
C LYS A 58 -18.35 -1.99 -2.97
N ASN A 59 -17.26 -1.45 -2.42
CA ASN A 59 -17.16 -0.08 -1.92
C ASN A 59 -16.42 0.87 -2.87
N ALA A 60 -16.13 0.44 -4.11
CA ALA A 60 -15.28 1.18 -5.05
C ALA A 60 -15.74 2.62 -5.28
N SER A 61 -17.05 2.85 -5.51
CA SER A 61 -17.59 4.19 -5.75
C SER A 61 -17.45 5.13 -4.55
N GLN A 62 -17.47 4.60 -3.34
CA GLN A 62 -17.22 5.39 -2.14
C GLN A 62 -15.72 5.71 -1.99
N LEU A 63 -14.85 4.73 -2.24
CA LEU A 63 -13.40 4.90 -2.21
C LEU A 63 -12.92 5.89 -3.28
N ASP A 64 -13.49 5.84 -4.50
CA ASP A 64 -13.19 6.79 -5.58
C ASP A 64 -13.57 8.23 -5.22
N ARG A 65 -14.60 8.44 -4.37
CA ARG A 65 -14.99 9.76 -3.86
C ARG A 65 -14.09 10.24 -2.74
N ILE A 66 -13.73 9.35 -1.79
CA ILE A 66 -12.89 9.68 -0.64
C ILE A 66 -11.45 9.97 -1.08
N PHE A 67 -10.88 9.07 -1.88
CA PHE A 67 -9.49 9.14 -2.33
C PHE A 67 -9.39 9.64 -3.77
N ASN A 68 -9.94 10.82 -4.02
CA ASN A 68 -9.89 11.44 -5.35
C ASN A 68 -8.59 12.24 -5.54
N PHE A 69 -7.56 11.57 -6.02
CA PHE A 69 -6.26 12.19 -6.26
C PHE A 69 -6.28 13.26 -7.37
N ASN A 70 -7.26 13.22 -8.29
CA ASN A 70 -7.38 14.25 -9.32
C ASN A 70 -7.58 15.65 -8.74
N LEU A 71 -8.31 15.74 -7.60
CA LEU A 71 -8.58 17.02 -6.94
C LEU A 71 -7.36 17.62 -6.26
N ILE A 72 -6.34 16.81 -5.99
CA ILE A 72 -5.15 17.25 -5.26
C ILE A 72 -3.90 17.38 -6.15
N LEU A 73 -3.94 16.93 -7.40
CA LEU A 73 -2.84 17.17 -8.34
C LEU A 73 -2.56 18.68 -8.50
N LEU A 74 -1.31 18.99 -8.74
CA LEU A 74 -0.85 20.33 -9.11
C LEU A 74 -0.84 20.46 -10.65
N ASP A 75 -0.57 21.69 -11.13
CA ASP A 75 -0.42 21.97 -12.54
C ASP A 75 0.65 21.06 -13.18
N HIS A 76 0.50 20.77 -14.47
CA HIS A 76 1.43 19.92 -15.26
C HIS A 76 1.53 18.47 -14.77
N ASN A 77 0.46 17.90 -14.24
CA ASN A 77 0.44 16.54 -13.71
C ASN A 77 1.51 16.27 -12.64
N VAL A 78 1.75 17.25 -11.78
CA VAL A 78 2.67 17.09 -10.64
C VAL A 78 1.90 16.57 -9.44
N ILE A 79 2.35 15.42 -8.91
CA ILE A 79 1.88 14.91 -7.62
C ILE A 79 2.45 15.81 -6.51
N PRO A 80 1.61 16.33 -5.60
CA PRO A 80 2.09 17.13 -4.47
C PRO A 80 3.05 16.37 -3.56
N PRO A 81 3.87 17.05 -2.79
CA PRO A 81 4.64 16.41 -1.73
C PRO A 81 3.69 15.88 -0.65
N VAL A 82 4.13 14.81 0.02
CA VAL A 82 3.43 14.25 1.17
C VAL A 82 4.01 14.88 2.44
N LEU A 83 3.15 15.55 3.20
CA LEU A 83 3.50 16.14 4.47
C LEU A 83 2.87 15.36 5.62
N VAL A 84 3.59 15.29 6.72
CA VAL A 84 3.06 14.81 8.00
C VAL A 84 3.09 15.96 9.01
N GLN A 85 2.08 15.98 9.87
CA GLN A 85 1.98 16.91 10.99
C GLN A 85 2.15 16.13 12.29
N GLY A 86 3.09 16.58 13.12
CA GLY A 86 3.21 16.18 14.51
C GLY A 86 2.63 17.26 15.42
N ASN A 87 2.00 16.86 16.51
CA ASN A 87 1.49 17.76 17.54
C ASN A 87 2.21 17.49 18.85
N ASN A 88 2.48 18.56 19.62
CA ASN A 88 3.05 18.48 20.98
C ASN A 88 4.33 17.62 21.02
N SER A 89 5.28 17.88 20.15
CA SER A 89 6.54 17.14 20.17
C SER A 89 7.45 17.63 21.31
N LEU A 90 7.94 16.67 22.10
CA LEU A 90 8.93 16.90 23.15
C LEU A 90 10.24 16.30 22.68
N LYS A 91 11.28 17.13 22.56
CA LYS A 91 12.63 16.68 22.21
C LYS A 91 13.59 17.07 23.32
N LEU A 92 14.23 16.08 23.92
CA LEU A 92 15.32 16.32 24.84
C LEU A 92 16.56 16.76 24.04
N ALA A 93 16.99 18.02 24.22
CA ALA A 93 18.19 18.53 23.57
C ALA A 93 19.44 18.10 24.34
N ASP A 94 19.36 18.13 25.68
CA ASP A 94 20.34 17.60 26.64
C ASP A 94 19.63 17.25 27.96
N SER A 95 20.36 16.80 28.97
CA SER A 95 19.80 16.40 30.27
C SER A 95 19.09 17.53 31.04
N GLN A 96 19.23 18.77 30.63
CA GLN A 96 18.68 19.96 31.30
C GLN A 96 17.80 20.82 30.37
N THR A 97 17.74 20.50 29.05
CA THR A 97 17.06 21.31 28.05
C THR A 97 16.00 20.47 27.33
N LEU A 98 14.74 20.84 27.50
CA LEU A 98 13.59 20.27 26.81
C LEU A 98 13.06 21.27 25.78
N ARG A 99 13.06 20.87 24.52
CA ARG A 99 12.41 21.62 23.44
C ARG A 99 10.97 21.15 23.26
N ILE A 100 10.04 22.08 23.27
CA ILE A 100 8.61 21.85 23.11
C ILE A 100 8.15 22.54 21.84
N ASP A 101 7.52 21.79 20.94
CA ASP A 101 6.92 22.31 19.71
C ASP A 101 5.43 21.96 19.69
N ASP A 102 4.54 22.93 19.57
CA ASP A 102 3.09 22.71 19.46
C ASP A 102 2.71 21.97 18.18
N ARG A 103 3.34 22.32 17.08
CA ARG A 103 3.13 21.70 15.77
C ARG A 103 4.44 21.59 15.00
N THR A 104 4.66 20.43 14.43
CA THR A 104 5.77 20.18 13.51
C THR A 104 5.23 19.73 12.16
N TYR A 105 5.83 20.20 11.08
CA TYR A 105 5.52 19.76 9.73
C TYR A 105 6.79 19.20 9.10
N GLN A 106 6.66 18.07 8.44
CA GLN A 106 7.76 17.41 7.74
C GLN A 106 7.30 16.94 6.35
N ILE A 107 8.13 17.19 5.34
CA ILE A 107 7.96 16.64 4.00
C ILE A 107 8.62 15.25 4.00
N ILE A 108 7.82 14.20 3.83
CA ILE A 108 8.31 12.80 3.80
C ILE A 108 8.48 12.29 2.37
N SER A 109 7.80 12.89 1.40
CA SER A 109 7.98 12.62 -0.03
C SER A 109 7.85 13.91 -0.81
N GLN A 110 8.74 14.12 -1.77
CA GLN A 110 8.76 15.34 -2.59
C GLN A 110 7.80 15.26 -3.78
N ALA A 111 7.51 16.44 -4.36
CA ALA A 111 6.73 16.57 -5.58
C ALA A 111 7.43 15.85 -6.75
N ARG A 112 6.64 15.22 -7.62
CA ARG A 112 7.13 14.50 -8.81
C ARG A 112 6.10 14.53 -9.93
N PHE A 113 6.55 14.38 -11.16
CA PHE A 113 5.64 14.19 -12.29
C PHE A 113 4.96 12.82 -12.24
N THR A 114 3.78 12.76 -12.84
CA THR A 114 3.08 11.50 -13.11
C THR A 114 2.44 11.54 -14.48
N THR A 115 2.36 10.40 -15.15
CA THR A 115 1.61 10.26 -16.41
C THR A 115 0.11 10.05 -16.16
N ALA A 116 -0.24 9.51 -14.98
CA ALA A 116 -1.62 9.32 -14.56
C ALA A 116 -1.74 9.56 -13.05
N PRO A 117 -2.87 10.12 -12.58
CA PRO A 117 -3.14 10.28 -11.15
C PRO A 117 -3.08 8.94 -10.44
N PRO A 118 -2.49 8.86 -9.24
CA PRO A 118 -2.59 7.68 -8.41
C PRO A 118 -4.06 7.34 -8.12
N GLN A 119 -4.33 6.08 -7.90
CA GLN A 119 -5.63 5.60 -7.48
C GLN A 119 -5.47 4.81 -6.19
N TRP A 120 -6.52 4.75 -5.37
CA TRP A 120 -6.51 3.95 -4.15
C TRP A 120 -6.17 2.48 -4.43
N ARG A 121 -6.58 1.96 -5.61
CA ARG A 121 -6.24 0.59 -6.05
C ARG A 121 -4.75 0.34 -6.16
N ASN A 122 -3.97 1.34 -6.55
CA ASN A 122 -2.51 1.21 -6.65
C ASN A 122 -1.84 0.98 -5.28
N TYR A 123 -2.54 1.28 -4.19
CA TYR A 123 -2.05 1.09 -2.82
C TYR A 123 -2.52 -0.22 -2.20
N VAL A 124 -3.83 -0.49 -2.27
CA VAL A 124 -4.47 -1.51 -1.43
C VAL A 124 -4.92 -2.76 -2.18
N TRP A 125 -4.87 -2.75 -3.51
CA TRP A 125 -5.20 -3.93 -4.30
C TRP A 125 -4.12 -4.98 -4.12
N MET A 126 -4.52 -6.21 -3.81
CA MET A 126 -3.61 -7.33 -3.57
C MET A 126 -3.86 -8.42 -4.61
N ASP A 127 -2.81 -8.77 -5.37
CA ASP A 127 -2.85 -9.79 -6.42
C ASP A 127 -1.86 -10.89 -6.08
N TYR A 128 -2.27 -11.80 -5.21
CA TYR A 128 -1.50 -12.97 -4.82
C TYR A 128 -2.06 -14.20 -5.49
N GLN A 129 -1.18 -14.92 -6.17
CA GLN A 129 -1.55 -16.15 -6.87
C GLN A 129 -1.71 -17.32 -5.89
N HIS A 130 -2.66 -18.20 -6.21
CA HIS A 130 -2.79 -19.45 -5.49
C HIS A 130 -1.55 -20.34 -5.68
N PRO A 131 -1.17 -21.13 -4.65
CA PRO A 131 -0.01 -21.99 -4.75
C PRO A 131 -0.23 -23.06 -5.83
N GLU A 132 0.85 -23.39 -6.51
CA GLU A 132 0.90 -24.58 -7.35
C GLU A 132 0.90 -25.85 -6.48
N LEU A 133 0.39 -26.92 -7.04
CA LEU A 133 0.42 -28.22 -6.36
C LEU A 133 1.85 -28.71 -6.21
N PRO A 134 2.28 -29.16 -5.02
CA PRO A 134 3.57 -29.77 -4.85
C PRO A 134 3.74 -31.02 -5.70
N LEU A 135 4.98 -31.33 -6.09
CA LEU A 135 5.28 -32.56 -6.80
C LEU A 135 4.73 -33.78 -6.05
N PRO A 136 4.23 -34.83 -6.73
CA PRO A 136 3.64 -36.01 -6.10
C PRO A 136 4.56 -36.72 -5.08
N ALA A 137 5.88 -36.57 -5.24
CA ALA A 137 6.87 -37.08 -4.29
C ALA A 137 6.77 -36.46 -2.89
N PHE A 138 6.31 -35.21 -2.79
CA PHE A 138 6.18 -34.44 -1.57
C PHE A 138 4.76 -34.47 -0.97
N LEU A 139 3.81 -35.14 -1.62
CA LEU A 139 2.48 -35.32 -1.06
C LEU A 139 2.48 -36.44 0.00
N PRO A 140 1.58 -36.34 1.00
CA PRO A 140 1.49 -37.35 2.05
C PRO A 140 0.95 -38.69 1.50
N LYS A 141 1.65 -39.80 1.82
CA LYS A 141 1.34 -41.16 1.35
C LYS A 141 0.70 -42.04 2.44
N THR A 142 1.11 -41.83 3.71
CA THR A 142 0.61 -42.63 4.84
C THR A 142 -0.42 -41.84 5.67
N LEU A 143 -1.14 -42.51 6.57
CA LEU A 143 -2.08 -41.88 7.47
C LEU A 143 -1.36 -40.90 8.42
N GLU A 144 -0.19 -41.27 8.92
CA GLU A 144 0.62 -40.42 9.80
C GLU A 144 1.06 -39.13 9.07
N GLU A 145 1.57 -39.27 7.83
CA GLU A 145 1.96 -38.14 6.99
C GLU A 145 0.76 -37.21 6.71
N ARG A 146 -0.46 -37.74 6.56
CA ARG A 146 -1.67 -36.95 6.34
C ARG A 146 -2.06 -36.13 7.56
N ILE A 147 -1.90 -36.69 8.76
CA ILE A 147 -2.16 -35.97 10.01
C ILE A 147 -1.19 -34.79 10.14
N VAL A 148 0.09 -35.05 9.90
CA VAL A 148 1.14 -34.02 9.90
C VAL A 148 0.83 -32.94 8.86
N TRP A 149 0.56 -33.34 7.62
CA TRP A 149 0.20 -32.42 6.52
C TRP A 149 -0.96 -31.51 6.89
N ARG A 150 -2.08 -32.08 7.35
CA ARG A 150 -3.28 -31.32 7.72
C ARG A 150 -2.97 -30.31 8.79
N LYS A 151 -2.25 -30.72 9.84
CA LYS A 151 -1.87 -29.84 10.93
C LYS A 151 -1.08 -28.62 10.43
N TYR A 152 -0.02 -28.84 9.67
CA TYR A 152 0.86 -27.77 9.22
C TYR A 152 0.26 -26.93 8.09
N ALA A 153 -0.52 -27.53 7.19
CA ALA A 153 -1.27 -26.79 6.18
C ALA A 153 -2.30 -25.83 6.82
N THR A 154 -2.97 -26.28 7.90
CA THR A 154 -3.92 -25.42 8.65
C THR A 154 -3.18 -24.29 9.37
N LEU A 155 -2.04 -24.55 10.00
CA LEU A 155 -1.22 -23.51 10.63
C LEU A 155 -0.74 -22.49 9.59
N GLY A 156 -0.17 -22.99 8.49
CA GLY A 156 0.26 -22.11 7.39
C GLY A 156 -0.89 -21.28 6.81
N TRP A 157 -2.07 -21.88 6.63
CA TRP A 157 -3.26 -21.15 6.16
C TRP A 157 -3.60 -19.97 7.07
N GLN A 158 -3.59 -20.17 8.40
CA GLN A 158 -3.84 -19.09 9.35
C GLN A 158 -2.77 -18.00 9.26
N ASP A 159 -1.50 -18.40 9.21
CA ASP A 159 -0.38 -17.47 9.04
C ASP A 159 -0.53 -16.64 7.74
N GLY A 160 -0.99 -17.27 6.65
CA GLY A 160 -1.27 -16.59 5.40
C GLY A 160 -2.39 -15.55 5.48
N ILE A 161 -3.47 -15.87 6.20
CA ILE A 161 -4.56 -14.92 6.47
C ILE A 161 -4.05 -13.73 7.27
N ASP A 162 -3.33 -13.98 8.36
CA ASP A 162 -2.81 -12.95 9.24
C ASP A 162 -1.83 -12.04 8.49
N GLN A 163 -1.00 -12.61 7.61
CA GLN A 163 -0.10 -11.87 6.72
C GLN A 163 -0.86 -10.99 5.73
N ALA A 164 -1.95 -11.50 5.11
CA ALA A 164 -2.77 -10.71 4.19
C ALA A 164 -3.39 -9.50 4.90
N ASP A 165 -3.93 -9.70 6.10
CA ASP A 165 -4.51 -8.62 6.90
C ASP A 165 -3.46 -7.59 7.32
N ALA A 166 -2.26 -8.02 7.70
CA ALA A 166 -1.15 -7.13 8.04
C ALA A 166 -0.72 -6.27 6.83
N ILE A 167 -0.53 -6.89 5.65
CA ILE A 167 -0.19 -6.19 4.41
C ILE A 167 -1.28 -5.19 4.02
N PHE A 168 -2.55 -5.58 4.11
CA PHE A 168 -3.66 -4.68 3.80
C PHE A 168 -3.69 -3.47 4.73
N ASN A 169 -3.54 -3.67 6.03
CA ASN A 169 -3.52 -2.60 7.02
C ASN A 169 -2.35 -1.63 6.79
N GLU A 170 -1.16 -2.12 6.47
CA GLU A 170 -0.01 -1.29 6.13
C GLU A 170 -0.26 -0.47 4.85
N ASN A 171 -0.79 -1.10 3.82
CA ASN A 171 -1.13 -0.47 2.55
C ASN A 171 -2.22 0.61 2.72
N LEU A 172 -3.23 0.34 3.52
CA LEU A 172 -4.30 1.30 3.85
C LEU A 172 -3.75 2.49 4.65
N ALA A 173 -2.88 2.25 5.61
CA ALA A 173 -2.20 3.29 6.36
C ALA A 173 -1.35 4.17 5.44
N ARG A 174 -0.63 3.57 4.48
CA ARG A 174 0.15 4.29 3.47
C ARG A 174 -0.75 5.13 2.56
N LEU A 175 -1.85 4.58 2.04
CA LEU A 175 -2.83 5.32 1.24
C LEU A 175 -3.36 6.53 2.00
N THR A 176 -3.80 6.33 3.24
CA THR A 176 -4.36 7.38 4.09
C THR A 176 -3.33 8.46 4.38
N ARG A 177 -2.12 8.07 4.78
CA ARG A 177 -1.02 8.99 5.03
C ARG A 177 -0.67 9.83 3.80
N ASP A 178 -0.54 9.19 2.64
CA ASP A 178 -0.12 9.87 1.41
C ASP A 178 -1.22 10.84 0.94
N TYR A 179 -2.49 10.39 0.93
CA TYR A 179 -3.61 11.24 0.53
C TYR A 179 -3.80 12.43 1.47
N THR A 180 -3.85 12.18 2.78
CA THR A 180 -4.01 13.26 3.78
C THR A 180 -2.81 14.20 3.81
N GLY A 181 -1.59 13.67 3.60
CA GLY A 181 -0.37 14.48 3.52
C GLY A 181 -0.33 15.39 2.29
N MET A 182 -0.81 14.93 1.14
CA MET A 182 -0.97 15.76 -0.07
C MET A 182 -2.06 16.82 0.12
N ALA A 183 -3.18 16.46 0.73
CA ALA A 183 -4.25 17.41 1.07
C ALA A 183 -3.76 18.47 2.07
N LEU A 184 -2.98 18.07 3.07
CA LEU A 184 -2.34 18.98 4.02
C LEU A 184 -1.41 19.96 3.29
N TYR A 185 -0.59 19.48 2.34
CA TYR A 185 0.24 20.36 1.52
C TYR A 185 -0.59 21.44 0.83
N ARG A 186 -1.70 21.10 0.19
CA ARG A 186 -2.57 22.08 -0.47
C ARG A 186 -3.12 23.12 0.50
N ASN A 187 -3.53 22.70 1.70
CA ASN A 187 -3.99 23.61 2.75
C ASN A 187 -2.86 24.56 3.20
N LEU A 188 -1.65 24.03 3.46
CA LEU A 188 -0.51 24.84 3.85
C LEU A 188 -0.04 25.77 2.72
N LEU A 189 -0.21 25.36 1.45
CA LEU A 189 0.07 26.19 0.29
C LEU A 189 -0.83 27.41 0.23
N LEU A 190 -2.13 27.25 0.50
CA LEU A 190 -3.09 28.37 0.60
C LEU A 190 -2.70 29.33 1.72
N LYS A 191 -2.19 28.81 2.81
CA LYS A 191 -1.69 29.61 3.96
C LYS A 191 -0.31 30.22 3.73
N GLY A 192 0.35 29.98 2.59
CA GLY A 192 1.70 30.47 2.32
C GLY A 192 2.80 29.84 3.19
N MET A 193 2.48 28.73 3.86
CA MET A 193 3.43 28.02 4.76
C MET A 193 4.35 27.05 4.02
N VAL A 194 4.06 26.78 2.74
CA VAL A 194 4.90 26.00 1.83
C VAL A 194 4.97 26.67 0.48
N SER A 195 6.04 26.42 -0.30
CA SER A 195 6.17 26.90 -1.66
C SER A 195 5.62 25.92 -2.69
N LYS A 196 5.19 26.43 -3.86
CA LYS A 196 4.90 25.58 -5.04
C LYS A 196 6.19 25.00 -5.61
N PRO A 197 6.13 23.83 -6.28
CA PRO A 197 7.22 23.41 -7.16
C PRO A 197 7.33 24.40 -8.32
N PHE A 198 8.53 24.66 -8.79
CA PHE A 198 8.74 25.43 -10.02
C PHE A 198 9.01 24.45 -11.15
N VAL A 199 8.20 24.52 -12.20
CA VAL A 199 8.33 23.70 -13.41
C VAL A 199 8.86 24.58 -14.53
N ALA A 200 10.07 24.29 -14.99
CA ALA A 200 10.64 24.87 -16.19
C ALA A 200 10.10 24.14 -17.41
N HIS A 201 9.85 24.88 -18.46
CA HIS A 201 9.31 24.43 -19.73
C HIS A 201 10.31 24.74 -20.84
N THR A 202 10.61 23.76 -21.68
CA THR A 202 11.43 23.91 -22.88
C THR A 202 10.66 23.37 -24.06
N ASP A 203 10.45 24.19 -25.06
CA ASP A 203 9.80 23.81 -26.30
C ASP A 203 10.88 23.38 -27.32
N LEU A 204 10.74 22.16 -27.82
CA LEU A 204 11.65 21.58 -28.83
C LEU A 204 11.09 21.66 -30.25
N GLY A 205 9.79 22.01 -30.37
CA GLY A 205 9.12 22.11 -31.67
C GLY A 205 8.84 20.74 -32.28
N VAL A 206 9.45 20.45 -33.44
CA VAL A 206 9.30 19.16 -34.13
C VAL A 206 10.59 18.37 -33.96
N THR A 207 10.49 17.18 -33.36
CA THR A 207 11.61 16.24 -33.15
C THR A 207 11.25 14.87 -33.73
N GLY A 208 12.24 14.02 -33.94
CA GLY A 208 12.01 12.65 -34.42
C GLY A 208 13.04 12.18 -35.44
N ASP A 209 12.75 11.04 -36.04
CA ASP A 209 13.55 10.41 -37.10
C ASP A 209 12.64 9.95 -38.27
N SER A 210 13.15 9.04 -39.12
CA SER A 210 12.40 8.53 -40.26
C SER A 210 11.20 7.63 -39.90
N SER A 211 11.13 7.15 -38.66
CA SER A 211 10.10 6.23 -38.16
C SER A 211 9.15 6.86 -37.15
N ASP A 212 9.62 7.86 -36.38
CA ASP A 212 8.87 8.54 -35.36
C ASP A 212 8.94 10.06 -35.50
N LEU A 213 7.79 10.75 -35.42
CA LEU A 213 7.67 12.19 -35.52
C LEU A 213 6.90 12.72 -34.30
N HIS A 214 7.53 13.62 -33.55
CA HIS A 214 6.92 14.31 -32.43
C HIS A 214 6.67 15.77 -32.80
N ILE A 215 5.41 16.20 -32.77
CA ILE A 215 4.98 17.56 -33.09
C ILE A 215 4.66 18.27 -31.76
N ASN A 216 5.18 19.47 -31.56
CA ASN A 216 5.09 20.25 -30.32
C ASN A 216 5.71 19.49 -29.15
N ASP A 217 6.88 18.90 -29.38
CA ASP A 217 7.65 18.21 -28.33
C ASP A 217 8.12 19.20 -27.27
N GLN A 218 7.88 18.85 -26.03
CA GLN A 218 8.13 19.74 -24.90
C GLN A 218 8.78 18.97 -23.75
N ILE A 219 9.77 19.58 -23.12
CA ILE A 219 10.38 19.06 -21.91
C ILE A 219 9.93 19.90 -20.70
N LEU A 220 9.31 19.25 -19.72
CA LEU A 220 8.98 19.82 -18.43
C LEU A 220 9.96 19.30 -17.37
N ARG A 221 10.50 20.20 -16.57
CA ARG A 221 11.43 19.85 -15.48
C ARG A 221 11.09 20.59 -14.20
N ILE A 222 10.96 19.85 -13.08
CA ILE A 222 10.87 20.48 -11.76
C ILE A 222 12.27 20.98 -11.38
N THR A 223 12.47 22.30 -11.40
CA THR A 223 13.76 22.96 -11.09
C THR A 223 13.84 23.44 -9.65
N SER A 224 12.71 23.61 -8.96
CA SER A 224 12.64 23.89 -7.55
C SER A 224 11.58 23.03 -6.88
N LEU A 225 11.99 22.28 -5.86
CA LEU A 225 11.09 21.47 -5.06
C LEU A 225 10.36 22.31 -4.00
N PRO A 226 9.16 21.93 -3.59
CA PRO A 226 8.45 22.54 -2.47
C PRO A 226 9.29 22.58 -1.19
N LYS A 227 9.23 23.71 -0.49
CA LYS A 227 9.92 23.93 0.78
C LYS A 227 8.97 24.55 1.80
N LEU A 228 9.16 24.20 3.08
CA LEU A 228 8.46 24.84 4.19
C LEU A 228 8.96 26.29 4.37
N GLN A 229 8.00 27.21 4.59
CA GLN A 229 8.29 28.63 4.81
C GLN A 229 8.52 28.88 6.30
N VAL A 230 9.77 29.07 6.67
CA VAL A 230 10.17 29.30 8.08
C VAL A 230 9.92 30.74 8.57
N ASN A 231 9.63 31.69 7.66
CA ASN A 231 9.34 33.07 8.03
C ASN A 231 7.82 33.29 8.18
N PRO A 232 7.32 33.50 9.42
CA PRO A 232 5.88 33.67 9.66
C PRO A 232 5.27 34.91 8.98
N SER A 233 6.07 35.97 8.72
CA SER A 233 5.58 37.18 8.06
C SER A 233 5.09 36.95 6.61
N ARG A 234 5.46 35.82 6.02
CA ARG A 234 5.00 35.41 4.69
C ARG A 234 3.76 34.52 4.71
N TRP A 235 3.30 34.12 5.89
CA TRP A 235 2.11 33.32 6.04
C TRP A 235 0.85 34.17 5.82
N LYS A 236 -0.16 33.58 5.20
CA LYS A 236 -1.43 34.25 4.93
C LYS A 236 -2.46 33.82 5.96
N SER A 237 -3.16 34.75 6.58
CA SER A 237 -4.35 34.45 7.37
C SER A 237 -5.49 34.07 6.42
N ILE A 238 -6.09 32.90 6.61
CA ILE A 238 -7.36 32.56 5.97
C ILE A 238 -8.44 33.08 6.93
N VAL A 239 -9.18 34.12 6.52
CA VAL A 239 -10.34 34.57 7.23
C VAL A 239 -11.48 33.61 6.88
N THR A 240 -11.84 32.72 7.78
CA THR A 240 -13.09 31.98 7.71
C THR A 240 -14.19 32.94 8.17
N HIS A 241 -15.08 33.34 7.29
CA HIS A 241 -16.35 33.97 7.69
C HIS A 241 -17.22 32.88 8.31
N ASP A 242 -17.37 32.89 9.62
CA ASP A 242 -18.45 32.17 10.28
C ASP A 242 -19.74 32.92 9.91
N ASP A 243 -20.47 32.40 8.93
CA ASP A 243 -21.87 32.75 8.71
C ASP A 243 -22.73 32.14 9.84
N SER A 244 -22.57 32.66 11.03
CA SER A 244 -23.56 32.45 12.09
C SER A 244 -24.78 33.27 11.73
N PRO A 245 -25.99 32.67 11.52
CA PRO A 245 -27.18 33.45 11.29
C PRO A 245 -27.45 34.26 12.55
N SER A 246 -27.38 35.60 12.42
CA SER A 246 -27.82 36.54 13.46
C SER A 246 -29.30 36.33 13.72
N THR A 247 -29.64 35.68 14.83
CA THR A 247 -30.98 35.63 15.37
C THR A 247 -31.34 37.03 15.81
N SER A 248 -31.99 37.79 14.94
CA SER A 248 -32.68 39.04 15.33
C SER A 248 -33.90 38.70 16.16
N ARG A 249 -33.91 39.20 17.39
CA ARG A 249 -35.11 39.37 18.21
C ARG A 249 -36.01 40.47 17.68
#